data_00ce34afeb0a2cd7c62e899d760acee2
#
_entry.id   00ce34afeb0a2cd7c62e899d760acee2
#
_cell.length_a   1.000
_cell.length_b   1.000
_cell.length_c   1.000
_cell.angle_alpha   90.00
_cell.angle_beta   90.00
_cell.angle_gamma   90.00
#
_symmetry.space_group_name_H-M   'P 1'
#
loop_
_entity.id
_entity.type
_entity.pdbx_description
1 polymer ?
#
loop_
_entity_poly.entity_id
_entity_poly.type
_entity_poly.pdbx_seq_one_letter_code
_entity_poly.pdbx_strand_id
1 'polypeptide(L)'
;MSDKAPTIARIWRGRTTRAKANEYAKYLYEVGIMPLIEKALGVQQLREDRETESEFMTISYWADIPSMSRFTGSDPRRIHHLPRDPEFLIEVPESVQVLNITASHGDAGGDR
;
A
#
# COMPACT_ATOMS: atom_id res chain seq x y z
N MET A 1 5.86 -19.61 -16.08
CA MET A 1 5.89 -18.46 -15.34
C MET A 1 4.73 -17.58 -15.64
N SER A 2 4.40 -16.77 -14.76
CA SER A 2 3.27 -15.93 -14.94
C SER A 2 3.65 -14.70 -15.68
N ASP A 3 2.88 -14.34 -16.66
CA ASP A 3 3.14 -13.16 -17.39
C ASP A 3 2.07 -12.13 -17.20
N LYS A 4 1.32 -12.25 -16.13
CA LYS A 4 0.26 -11.31 -15.90
C LYS A 4 0.82 -9.95 -15.58
N ALA A 5 0.36 -8.93 -16.29
CA ALA A 5 0.67 -7.57 -15.96
C ALA A 5 -0.39 -7.06 -15.00
N PRO A 6 -0.04 -6.15 -14.11
CA PRO A 6 -1.05 -5.59 -13.22
C PRO A 6 -2.02 -4.71 -13.98
N THR A 7 -3.29 -4.79 -13.63
CA THR A 7 -4.30 -3.90 -14.17
C THR A 7 -4.93 -3.03 -13.10
N ILE A 8 -4.66 -3.34 -11.82
CA ILE A 8 -5.25 -2.64 -10.69
C ILE A 8 -4.15 -2.14 -9.77
N ALA A 9 -4.27 -0.92 -9.30
CA ALA A 9 -3.43 -0.38 -8.25
C ALA A 9 -4.31 -0.06 -7.04
N ARG A 10 -3.91 -0.55 -5.87
CA ARG A 10 -4.59 -0.28 -4.62
C ARG A 10 -3.68 0.62 -3.80
N ILE A 11 -4.19 1.76 -3.38
CA ILE A 11 -3.38 2.80 -2.76
C ILE A 11 -3.90 3.12 -1.36
N TRP A 12 -3.02 2.96 -0.38
CA TRP A 12 -3.27 3.32 1.01
C TRP A 12 -2.41 4.53 1.36
N ARG A 13 -2.95 5.45 2.17
CA ARG A 13 -2.21 6.62 2.62
C ARG A 13 -2.39 6.81 4.11
N GLY A 14 -1.32 7.25 4.78
CA GLY A 14 -1.39 7.57 6.19
C GLY A 14 -0.33 8.59 6.55
N ARG A 15 -0.54 9.35 7.64
CA ARG A 15 0.39 10.38 8.06
C ARG A 15 0.80 10.17 9.51
N THR A 16 2.06 10.45 9.80
CA THR A 16 2.57 10.44 11.16
C THR A 16 3.20 11.78 11.45
N THR A 17 3.51 12.04 12.73
CA THR A 17 4.41 13.14 13.03
C THR A 17 5.80 12.77 12.53
N ARG A 18 6.65 13.78 12.30
CA ARG A 18 8.02 13.51 11.88
C ARG A 18 8.75 12.68 12.92
N ALA A 19 8.46 12.91 14.20
CA ALA A 19 9.15 12.22 15.28
C ALA A 19 8.91 10.71 15.26
N LYS A 20 7.73 10.29 14.79
CA LYS A 20 7.39 8.88 14.76
C LYS A 20 7.64 8.22 13.42
N ALA A 21 8.05 8.98 12.42
CA ALA A 21 8.06 8.49 11.05
C ALA A 21 9.01 7.32 10.84
N ASN A 22 10.22 7.39 11.40
CA ASN A 22 11.17 6.29 11.18
C ASN A 22 10.72 4.99 11.83
N GLU A 23 10.17 5.09 13.02
CA GLU A 23 9.66 3.90 13.70
C GLU A 23 8.46 3.33 12.94
N TYR A 24 7.57 4.20 12.46
CA TYR A 24 6.44 3.72 11.70
C TYR A 24 6.85 3.11 10.37
N ALA A 25 7.87 3.67 9.71
CA ALA A 25 8.33 3.11 8.45
C ALA A 25 8.76 1.66 8.62
N LYS A 26 9.47 1.38 9.71
CA LYS A 26 9.91 0.01 9.99
C LYS A 26 8.73 -0.90 10.30
N TYR A 27 7.81 -0.43 11.13
CA TYR A 27 6.64 -1.20 11.50
C TYR A 27 5.78 -1.49 10.27
N LEU A 28 5.54 -0.47 9.45
CA LEU A 28 4.73 -0.62 8.25
C LEU A 28 5.35 -1.64 7.30
N TYR A 29 6.68 -1.61 7.15
CA TYR A 29 7.34 -2.56 6.29
C TYR A 29 7.17 -3.99 6.83
N GLU A 30 7.44 -4.20 8.12
CA GLU A 30 7.43 -5.54 8.68
C GLU A 30 6.04 -6.15 8.78
N VAL A 31 5.04 -5.34 9.13
CA VAL A 31 3.72 -5.85 9.40
C VAL A 31 2.78 -5.64 8.21
N GLY A 32 2.98 -4.59 7.42
CA GLY A 32 2.09 -4.27 6.32
C GLY A 32 2.61 -4.69 4.96
N ILE A 33 3.89 -4.40 4.67
CA ILE A 33 4.43 -4.62 3.33
C ILE A 33 4.82 -6.07 3.12
N MET A 34 5.52 -6.67 4.08
CA MET A 34 6.02 -8.03 3.89
C MET A 34 4.92 -9.03 3.54
N PRO A 35 3.75 -9.02 4.18
CA PRO A 35 2.70 -9.94 3.76
C PRO A 35 2.22 -9.72 2.33
N LEU A 36 2.30 -8.48 1.83
CA LEU A 36 1.86 -8.19 0.47
C LEU A 36 2.84 -8.70 -0.58
N ILE A 37 4.12 -8.82 -0.22
CA ILE A 37 5.13 -9.25 -1.18
C ILE A 37 4.78 -10.60 -1.78
N GLU A 38 4.18 -11.48 -0.99
CA GLU A 38 3.84 -12.81 -1.48
C GLU A 38 2.51 -12.87 -2.21
N LYS A 39 1.65 -11.87 -2.03
CA LYS A 39 0.30 -11.94 -2.56
C LYS A 39 0.06 -11.05 -3.74
N ALA A 40 0.62 -9.87 -3.74
CA ALA A 40 0.42 -8.91 -4.82
C ALA A 40 1.46 -9.14 -5.92
N LEU A 41 1.19 -8.63 -7.11
CA LEU A 41 2.17 -8.68 -8.19
C LEU A 41 3.33 -7.74 -7.95
N GLY A 42 3.09 -6.67 -7.20
CA GLY A 42 4.14 -5.75 -6.81
C GLY A 42 3.66 -4.91 -5.67
N VAL A 43 4.57 -4.31 -4.93
CA VAL A 43 4.21 -3.44 -3.82
C VAL A 43 5.31 -2.41 -3.65
N GLN A 44 4.90 -1.18 -3.34
CA GLN A 44 5.84 -0.09 -3.06
C GLN A 44 5.40 0.62 -1.81
N GLN A 45 6.39 1.04 -1.03
CA GLN A 45 6.15 1.91 0.11
C GLN A 45 6.84 3.24 -0.21
N LEU A 46 6.08 4.31 -0.21
CA LEU A 46 6.60 5.62 -0.52
C LEU A 46 6.44 6.52 0.70
N ARG A 47 7.27 7.54 0.78
CA ARG A 47 7.29 8.42 1.95
C ARG A 47 7.66 9.82 1.53
N GLU A 48 6.94 10.79 2.06
CA GLU A 48 7.30 12.20 1.89
C GLU A 48 7.43 12.81 3.28
N ASP A 49 8.59 13.39 3.58
CA ASP A 49 8.81 14.06 4.85
C ASP A 49 8.56 15.54 4.66
N ARG A 50 7.73 16.09 5.53
CA ARG A 50 7.47 17.52 5.59
C ARG A 50 8.01 18.05 6.92
N GLU A 51 7.80 19.32 7.17
CA GLU A 51 8.39 19.94 8.35
C GLU A 51 7.93 19.28 9.65
N THR A 52 6.65 19.04 9.80
CA THR A 52 6.12 18.50 11.04
C THR A 52 5.48 17.12 10.88
N GLU A 53 5.27 16.66 9.66
CA GLU A 53 4.60 15.40 9.40
C GLU A 53 5.31 14.61 8.33
N SER A 54 5.07 13.32 8.30
CA SER A 54 5.50 12.48 7.19
C SER A 54 4.28 11.75 6.65
N GLU A 55 4.19 11.69 5.34
CA GLU A 55 3.10 10.96 4.69
C GLU A 55 3.66 9.68 4.10
N PHE A 56 2.93 8.59 4.31
CA PHE A 56 3.28 7.29 3.76
C PHE A 56 2.24 6.86 2.76
N MET A 57 2.67 6.20 1.71
CA MET A 57 1.77 5.64 0.71
C MET A 57 2.21 4.22 0.42
N THR A 58 1.27 3.30 0.45
CA THR A 58 1.54 1.92 0.05
C THR A 58 0.74 1.66 -1.22
N ILE A 59 1.43 1.26 -2.28
CA ILE A 59 0.77 0.90 -3.54
C ILE A 59 0.99 -0.58 -3.76
N SER A 60 -0.10 -1.32 -3.95
CA SER A 60 -0.01 -2.73 -4.30
C SER A 60 -0.66 -2.92 -5.66
N TYR A 61 -0.09 -3.82 -6.45
CA TYR A 61 -0.48 -4.05 -7.83
C TYR A 61 -1.05 -5.45 -7.99
N TRP A 62 -2.16 -5.55 -8.72
CA TRP A 62 -2.92 -6.80 -8.81
C TRP A 62 -3.32 -7.06 -10.25
N ALA A 63 -3.45 -8.35 -10.58
CA ALA A 63 -3.84 -8.73 -11.93
C ALA A 63 -5.28 -8.34 -12.23
N ASP A 64 -6.15 -8.47 -11.24
CA ASP A 64 -7.56 -8.17 -11.41
C ASP A 64 -8.21 -8.06 -10.03
N ILE A 65 -9.48 -7.69 -10.02
CA ILE A 65 -10.22 -7.54 -8.77
C ILE A 65 -10.33 -8.88 -8.01
N PRO A 66 -10.65 -10.00 -8.67
CA PRO A 66 -10.72 -11.26 -7.92
C PRO A 66 -9.42 -11.63 -7.21
N SER A 67 -8.28 -11.38 -7.84
CA SER A 67 -6.99 -11.65 -7.20
C SER A 67 -6.80 -10.80 -5.96
N MET A 68 -7.17 -9.52 -6.07
CA MET A 68 -7.05 -8.60 -4.96
C MET A 68 -8.03 -8.97 -3.84
N SER A 69 -9.22 -9.42 -4.20
CA SER A 69 -10.23 -9.76 -3.21
C SER A 69 -9.86 -10.93 -2.34
N ARG A 70 -9.00 -11.81 -2.81
CA ARG A 70 -8.48 -12.88 -1.95
C ARG A 70 -7.72 -12.32 -0.77
N PHE A 71 -7.16 -11.11 -0.92
CA PHE A 71 -6.45 -10.44 0.15
C PHE A 71 -7.38 -9.51 0.94
N THR A 72 -8.22 -8.73 0.23
CA THR A 72 -9.01 -7.68 0.88
C THR A 72 -10.37 -8.15 1.37
N GLY A 73 -10.85 -9.29 0.91
CA GLY A 73 -12.20 -9.71 1.17
C GLY A 73 -13.14 -9.17 0.10
N SER A 74 -14.43 -9.23 0.36
CA SER A 74 -15.43 -8.93 -0.66
C SER A 74 -15.45 -7.46 -1.05
N ASP A 75 -15.00 -6.55 -0.19
CA ASP A 75 -14.97 -5.13 -0.50
C ASP A 75 -13.53 -4.71 -0.76
N PRO A 76 -13.15 -4.45 -2.02
CA PRO A 76 -11.76 -4.12 -2.33
C PRO A 76 -11.28 -2.81 -1.74
N ARG A 77 -12.21 -1.90 -1.39
CA ARG A 77 -11.84 -0.64 -0.78
C ARG A 77 -11.76 -0.71 0.73
N ARG A 78 -12.08 -1.86 1.30
CA ARG A 78 -12.02 -2.01 2.74
C ARG A 78 -10.59 -1.91 3.20
N ILE A 79 -10.35 -1.07 4.21
CA ILE A 79 -9.02 -0.91 4.74
C ILE A 79 -8.78 -1.94 5.83
N HIS A 80 -7.55 -2.45 5.87
CA HIS A 80 -7.14 -3.37 6.92
C HIS A 80 -6.14 -2.63 7.79
N HIS A 81 -6.62 -2.18 8.95
CA HIS A 81 -5.73 -1.45 9.85
C HIS A 81 -4.73 -2.40 10.49
N LEU A 82 -3.50 -1.95 10.63
CA LEU A 82 -2.52 -2.70 11.41
C LEU A 82 -2.77 -2.42 12.87
N PRO A 83 -2.47 -3.38 13.76
CA PRO A 83 -2.85 -3.24 15.17
C PRO A 83 -2.33 -1.97 15.85
N ARG A 84 -1.14 -1.51 15.47
CA ARG A 84 -0.57 -0.35 16.11
C ARG A 84 -0.74 0.94 15.31
N ASP A 85 -1.51 0.90 14.22
CA ASP A 85 -1.71 2.12 13.43
C ASP A 85 -2.22 3.29 14.28
N PRO A 86 -3.19 3.10 15.20
CA PRO A 86 -3.66 4.24 15.99
C PRO A 86 -2.60 4.88 16.86
N GLU A 87 -1.51 4.16 17.18
CA GLU A 87 -0.44 4.74 17.98
C GLU A 87 0.42 5.69 17.16
N PHE A 88 0.47 5.49 15.85
CA PHE A 88 1.38 6.24 14.98
C PHE A 88 0.66 7.27 14.13
N LEU A 89 -0.51 6.92 13.61
CA LEU A 89 -1.14 7.75 12.60
C LEU A 89 -1.85 8.93 13.23
N ILE A 90 -1.67 10.09 12.63
CA ILE A 90 -2.36 11.30 13.07
C ILE A 90 -3.86 11.10 12.90
N GLU A 91 -4.24 10.45 11.79
CA GLU A 91 -5.62 10.19 11.51
C GLU A 91 -5.67 8.80 10.88
N VAL A 92 -6.55 7.94 11.35
CA VAL A 92 -6.66 6.59 10.80
C VAL A 92 -7.53 6.67 9.56
N PRO A 93 -7.00 6.29 8.39
CA PRO A 93 -7.79 6.39 7.15
C PRO A 93 -8.98 5.44 7.16
N GLU A 94 -10.05 5.83 6.46
CA GLU A 94 -11.26 5.04 6.45
C GLU A 94 -11.35 4.09 5.28
N SER A 95 -10.64 4.36 4.21
CA SER A 95 -10.71 3.52 3.02
C SER A 95 -9.43 3.67 2.21
N VAL A 96 -9.30 2.83 1.20
CA VAL A 96 -8.19 2.91 0.25
C VAL A 96 -8.78 3.18 -1.12
N GLN A 97 -7.91 3.61 -2.03
CA GLN A 97 -8.30 3.81 -3.41
C GLN A 97 -8.01 2.54 -4.19
N VAL A 98 -8.89 2.22 -5.14
CA VAL A 98 -8.69 1.12 -6.06
C VAL A 98 -8.84 1.71 -7.44
N LEU A 99 -7.75 1.71 -8.20
CA LEU A 99 -7.68 2.40 -9.48
C LEU A 99 -7.34 1.43 -10.60
N ASN A 100 -7.92 1.67 -11.76
CA ASN A 100 -7.54 0.91 -12.94
C ASN A 100 -6.30 1.52 -13.55
N ILE A 101 -5.33 0.68 -13.90
CA ILE A 101 -4.14 1.14 -14.58
C ILE A 101 -4.48 1.23 -16.06
N THR A 102 -4.52 2.44 -16.58
CA THR A 102 -4.93 2.64 -17.97
C THR A 102 -3.75 2.68 -18.93
N ALA A 103 -2.54 2.83 -18.41
CA ALA A 103 -1.34 2.80 -19.24
C ALA A 103 -0.15 2.55 -18.34
N SER A 104 0.82 1.81 -18.84
CA SER A 104 2.07 1.57 -18.12
C SER A 104 3.20 1.56 -19.12
N HIS A 105 4.34 2.09 -18.71
CA HIS A 105 5.49 2.16 -19.57
C HIS A 105 6.74 2.24 -18.69
N GLY A 106 7.75 1.50 -19.07
CA GLY A 106 9.00 1.51 -18.33
C GLY A 106 9.00 0.54 -17.19
N ASP A 107 9.95 0.73 -16.25
CA ASP A 107 10.15 -0.20 -15.17
C ASP A 107 9.54 0.25 -13.88
N ALA A 108 8.84 1.38 -13.88
CA ALA A 108 8.31 1.92 -12.64
C ALA A 108 7.24 1.02 -12.11
N GLY A 109 7.32 0.68 -10.86
CA GLY A 109 6.31 -0.10 -10.20
C GLY A 109 6.30 -1.53 -10.54
N GLY A 110 7.13 -1.97 -11.47
CA GLY A 110 7.09 -3.34 -11.81
C GLY A 110 8.36 -3.99 -11.61
N ASP A 111 8.42 -5.20 -11.87
CA ASP A 111 9.57 -5.85 -11.86
C ASP A 111 9.82 -6.24 -13.20
N ARG A 112 10.84 -6.68 -13.46
CA ARG A 112 11.26 -6.95 -14.75
C ARG A 112 11.62 -8.30 -14.96
#